data_9e51bcba2f5d42300c09d4390302852b
#
_entry.id   9e51bcba2f5d42300c09d4390302852b
#
_cell.length_a   1.000
_cell.length_b   1.000
_cell.length_c   1.000
_cell.angle_alpha   90.00
_cell.angle_beta   90.00
_cell.angle_gamma   90.00
#
_symmetry.space_group_name_H-M   'P 1'
#
loop_
_entity.id
_entity.type
_entity.pdbx_description
1 polymer ?
#
loop_
_entity_poly.entity_id
_entity_poly.type
_entity_poly.pdbx_seq_one_letter_code
_entity_poly.pdbx_strand_id
1 'polypeptide(L)'
;MNAAEIIKKDLDAIYIGNLSTVDDNLTLPENGKYGAQFTWETGEERFIDNTGKVHRPLHGMGNRKVTLTVTATYEGCSESREYVATVLQEAKENIVKEVRKVVLNALVGEEAHLPSVVIVYTEDGRRMTMPVKWNTYEPAKEETVVTVAGVIDGTEKEASAEIHYKKEIVPVKGPEKKVGYFPLGQVRL
;
A
#
# COMPACT_ATOMS: atom_id res chain seq x y z
N MET A 1 35.28 29.84 -14.72
CA MET A 1 35.34 28.40 -14.37
C MET A 1 35.94 27.67 -15.56
N ASN A 2 36.82 26.76 -15.32
CA ASN A 2 37.33 25.88 -16.40
C ASN A 2 36.35 24.68 -16.62
N ALA A 3 36.54 23.96 -17.75
CA ALA A 3 35.65 22.85 -18.11
C ALA A 3 35.52 21.78 -17.01
N ALA A 4 36.63 21.38 -16.39
CA ALA A 4 36.61 20.39 -15.32
C ALA A 4 35.84 20.87 -14.06
N GLU A 5 35.94 22.15 -13.70
CA GLU A 5 35.16 22.74 -12.58
C GLU A 5 33.67 22.77 -12.87
N ILE A 6 33.27 23.02 -14.13
CA ILE A 6 31.87 23.01 -14.58
C ILE A 6 31.32 21.59 -14.47
N ILE A 7 32.02 20.59 -15.06
CA ILE A 7 31.63 19.20 -15.01
C ILE A 7 31.46 18.72 -13.55
N LYS A 8 32.46 19.00 -12.71
CA LYS A 8 32.39 18.59 -11.30
C LYS A 8 31.21 19.19 -10.57
N LYS A 9 30.93 20.50 -10.74
CA LYS A 9 29.77 21.15 -10.12
C LYS A 9 28.46 20.61 -10.59
N ASP A 10 28.33 20.30 -11.88
CA ASP A 10 27.13 19.72 -12.45
C ASP A 10 26.90 18.30 -11.95
N LEU A 11 27.96 17.45 -11.88
CA LEU A 11 27.88 16.12 -11.28
C LEU A 11 27.53 16.17 -9.79
N ASP A 12 28.07 17.15 -9.02
CA ASP A 12 27.77 17.30 -7.60
C ASP A 12 26.32 17.78 -7.35
N ALA A 13 25.70 18.42 -8.33
CA ALA A 13 24.33 18.89 -8.27
C ALA A 13 23.27 17.86 -8.70
N ILE A 14 23.67 16.69 -9.20
CA ILE A 14 22.73 15.65 -9.65
C ILE A 14 21.97 15.10 -8.46
N TYR A 15 20.63 15.16 -8.56
CA TYR A 15 19.72 14.49 -7.67
C TYR A 15 18.67 13.71 -8.47
N ILE A 16 18.66 12.40 -8.33
CA ILE A 16 17.78 11.46 -9.07
C ILE A 16 16.85 10.66 -8.14
N GLY A 17 16.57 11.20 -6.95
CA GLY A 17 15.66 10.59 -5.98
C GLY A 17 16.33 9.67 -4.97
N ASN A 18 15.51 8.90 -4.26
CA ASN A 18 16.01 7.93 -3.26
C ASN A 18 16.39 6.60 -3.94
N LEU A 19 17.66 6.41 -4.16
CA LEU A 19 18.16 5.20 -4.81
C LEU A 19 18.20 3.95 -3.92
N SER A 20 17.95 4.09 -2.61
CA SER A 20 17.92 2.94 -1.70
C SER A 20 16.66 2.09 -1.86
N THR A 21 15.57 2.71 -2.34
CA THR A 21 14.23 2.08 -2.45
C THR A 21 13.51 2.62 -3.69
N VAL A 22 13.91 2.11 -4.86
CA VAL A 22 13.33 2.54 -6.15
C VAL A 22 12.14 1.65 -6.47
N ASP A 23 10.96 2.25 -6.53
CA ASP A 23 9.68 1.59 -6.84
C ASP A 23 8.89 2.29 -7.96
N ASP A 24 9.38 3.43 -8.45
CA ASP A 24 8.83 4.19 -9.56
C ASP A 24 9.97 4.68 -10.49
N ASN A 25 9.61 5.25 -11.65
CA ASN A 25 10.55 5.75 -12.63
C ASN A 25 11.46 6.84 -12.07
N LEU A 26 12.72 6.83 -12.47
CA LEU A 26 13.70 7.86 -12.15
C LEU A 26 13.67 8.97 -13.20
N THR A 27 13.83 10.21 -12.75
CA THR A 27 14.06 11.32 -13.66
C THR A 27 15.56 11.53 -13.82
N LEU A 28 16.11 11.08 -14.93
CA LEU A 28 17.53 11.25 -15.25
C LEU A 28 17.73 12.57 -15.99
N PRO A 29 18.46 13.56 -15.44
CA PRO A 29 18.69 14.82 -16.13
C PRO A 29 19.61 14.64 -17.35
N GLU A 30 19.30 15.33 -18.44
CA GLU A 30 20.13 15.34 -19.65
C GLU A 30 21.16 16.47 -19.66
N ASN A 31 20.96 17.50 -18.83
CA ASN A 31 21.81 18.68 -18.81
C ASN A 31 22.09 19.13 -17.38
N GLY A 32 23.31 19.57 -17.13
CA GLY A 32 23.73 20.21 -15.89
C GLY A 32 23.35 21.70 -15.84
N LYS A 33 23.28 22.25 -14.64
CA LYS A 33 22.94 23.66 -14.38
C LYS A 33 24.01 24.62 -14.97
N TYR A 34 25.26 24.22 -15.04
CA TYR A 34 26.38 25.02 -15.49
C TYR A 34 26.77 24.73 -16.94
N GLY A 35 26.04 23.84 -17.62
CA GLY A 35 26.14 23.61 -19.07
C GLY A 35 26.72 22.28 -19.49
N ALA A 36 27.10 21.37 -18.58
CA ALA A 36 27.49 20.02 -18.94
C ALA A 36 26.32 19.25 -19.55
N GLN A 37 26.59 18.43 -20.56
CA GLN A 37 25.62 17.47 -21.09
C GLN A 37 25.82 16.12 -20.41
N PHE A 38 24.72 15.44 -20.07
CA PHE A 38 24.75 14.14 -19.41
C PHE A 38 24.26 13.03 -20.33
N THR A 39 24.99 11.94 -20.36
CA THR A 39 24.56 10.67 -20.94
C THR A 39 24.51 9.62 -19.85
N TRP A 40 23.46 8.80 -19.87
CA TRP A 40 23.24 7.76 -18.87
C TRP A 40 23.37 6.39 -19.48
N GLU A 41 24.05 5.50 -18.76
CA GLU A 41 24.17 4.08 -19.06
C GLU A 41 23.76 3.28 -17.83
N THR A 42 23.14 2.13 -18.04
CA THR A 42 22.71 1.25 -16.97
C THR A 42 23.38 -0.12 -17.07
N GLY A 43 23.75 -0.70 -15.93
CA GLY A 43 24.31 -2.05 -15.88
C GLY A 43 23.28 -3.15 -16.12
N GLU A 44 21.98 -2.88 -15.91
CA GLU A 44 20.89 -3.84 -16.14
C GLU A 44 19.63 -3.16 -16.69
N GLU A 45 19.57 -2.95 -18.01
CA GLU A 45 18.46 -2.27 -18.72
C GLU A 45 17.08 -2.91 -18.48
N ARG A 46 17.03 -4.21 -18.19
CA ARG A 46 15.78 -4.91 -17.90
C ARG A 46 15.11 -4.44 -16.61
N PHE A 47 15.82 -3.76 -15.71
CA PHE A 47 15.27 -3.24 -14.45
C PHE A 47 15.23 -1.72 -14.40
N ILE A 48 16.23 -1.04 -14.97
CA ILE A 48 16.21 0.40 -15.20
C ILE A 48 16.83 0.64 -16.56
N ASP A 49 16.10 1.23 -17.50
CA ASP A 49 16.65 1.58 -18.80
C ASP A 49 17.38 2.94 -18.79
N ASN A 50 18.06 3.27 -19.89
CA ASN A 50 18.84 4.51 -20.04
C ASN A 50 17.99 5.80 -19.98
N THR A 51 16.66 5.70 -20.03
CA THR A 51 15.71 6.81 -19.86
C THR A 51 15.24 6.98 -18.41
N GLY A 52 15.62 6.06 -17.52
CA GLY A 52 15.18 6.03 -16.14
C GLY A 52 13.88 5.29 -15.90
N LYS A 53 13.33 4.61 -16.92
CA LYS A 53 12.12 3.80 -16.75
C LYS A 53 12.45 2.54 -15.95
N VAL A 54 11.65 2.29 -14.92
CA VAL A 54 11.85 1.22 -13.96
C VAL A 54 10.91 0.05 -14.25
N HIS A 55 11.48 -1.16 -14.29
CA HIS A 55 10.78 -2.43 -14.40
C HIS A 55 11.06 -3.26 -13.15
N ARG A 56 10.10 -3.31 -12.26
CA ARG A 56 10.26 -3.98 -10.98
C ARG A 56 10.28 -5.50 -11.16
N PRO A 57 11.17 -6.22 -10.42
CA PRO A 57 11.11 -7.68 -10.38
C PRO A 57 9.78 -8.15 -9.80
N LEU A 58 9.26 -9.26 -10.31
CA LEU A 58 8.05 -9.87 -9.75
C LEU A 58 8.24 -10.25 -8.28
N HIS A 59 7.15 -10.29 -7.53
CA HIS A 59 7.17 -10.74 -6.14
C HIS A 59 7.85 -12.11 -5.97
N GLY A 60 8.73 -12.21 -4.98
CA GLY A 60 9.51 -13.44 -4.73
C GLY A 60 10.85 -13.52 -5.46
N MET A 61 11.12 -12.65 -6.43
CA MET A 61 12.41 -12.59 -7.13
C MET A 61 13.47 -11.79 -6.36
N GLY A 62 13.08 -11.07 -5.32
CA GLY A 62 13.94 -10.19 -4.52
C GLY A 62 14.26 -8.87 -5.21
N ASN A 63 14.73 -7.91 -4.41
CA ASN A 63 15.17 -6.61 -4.90
C ASN A 63 16.42 -6.74 -5.78
N ARG A 64 16.61 -5.81 -6.72
CA ARG A 64 17.76 -5.78 -7.65
C ARG A 64 18.58 -4.52 -7.44
N LYS A 65 19.90 -4.68 -7.39
CA LYS A 65 20.85 -3.56 -7.43
C LYS A 65 21.24 -3.31 -8.87
N VAL A 66 21.08 -2.08 -9.32
CA VAL A 66 21.42 -1.63 -10.67
C VAL A 66 22.41 -0.49 -10.55
N THR A 67 23.52 -0.56 -11.26
CA THR A 67 24.47 0.54 -11.37
C THR A 67 24.05 1.45 -12.52
N LEU A 68 23.94 2.74 -12.23
CA LEU A 68 23.70 3.80 -13.22
C LEU A 68 24.99 4.61 -13.36
N THR A 69 25.50 4.76 -14.56
CA THR A 69 26.68 5.56 -14.85
C THR A 69 26.25 6.80 -15.62
N VAL A 70 26.53 7.97 -15.08
CA VAL A 70 26.39 9.23 -15.78
C VAL A 70 27.75 9.68 -16.31
N THR A 71 27.82 10.07 -17.58
CA THR A 71 28.97 10.74 -18.17
C THR A 71 28.60 12.19 -18.46
N ALA A 72 29.28 13.11 -17.79
CA ALA A 72 29.15 14.55 -18.01
C ALA A 72 30.21 15.03 -19.02
N THR A 73 29.79 15.77 -20.04
CA THR A 73 30.67 16.31 -21.10
C THR A 73 30.49 17.81 -21.23
N TYR A 74 31.62 18.54 -21.29
CA TYR A 74 31.63 19.99 -21.50
C TYR A 74 32.94 20.38 -22.24
N GLU A 75 32.83 21.13 -23.35
CA GLU A 75 33.97 21.62 -24.11
C GLU A 75 35.08 20.56 -24.42
N GLY A 76 34.67 19.34 -24.75
CA GLY A 76 35.57 18.25 -25.07
C GLY A 76 36.21 17.52 -23.86
N CYS A 77 35.92 17.97 -22.66
CA CYS A 77 36.26 17.24 -21.42
C CYS A 77 35.08 16.37 -20.99
N SER A 78 35.36 15.22 -20.34
CA SER A 78 34.34 14.35 -19.79
C SER A 78 34.77 13.73 -18.46
N GLU A 79 33.80 13.49 -17.57
CA GLU A 79 33.97 12.77 -16.31
C GLU A 79 32.74 11.91 -16.09
N SER A 80 32.93 10.72 -15.54
CA SER A 80 31.83 9.80 -15.25
C SER A 80 31.68 9.57 -13.75
N ARG A 81 30.43 9.30 -13.31
CA ARG A 81 30.10 8.96 -11.92
C ARG A 81 29.09 7.83 -11.89
N GLU A 82 29.25 6.94 -10.93
CA GLU A 82 28.35 5.81 -10.71
C GLU A 82 27.41 6.05 -9.53
N TYR A 83 26.18 5.58 -9.69
CA TYR A 83 25.15 5.51 -8.66
C TYR A 83 24.63 4.08 -8.57
N VAL A 84 24.36 3.59 -7.37
CA VAL A 84 23.75 2.27 -7.17
C VAL A 84 22.32 2.44 -6.72
N ALA A 85 21.39 1.99 -7.54
CA ALA A 85 19.96 1.97 -7.26
C ALA A 85 19.54 0.58 -6.80
N THR A 86 18.64 0.50 -5.78
CA THR A 86 18.00 -0.74 -5.35
C THR A 86 16.56 -0.74 -5.82
N VAL A 87 16.27 -1.45 -6.90
CA VAL A 87 14.91 -1.64 -7.42
C VAL A 87 14.18 -2.64 -6.55
N LEU A 88 13.07 -2.20 -5.94
CA LEU A 88 12.23 -3.05 -5.10
C LEU A 88 11.42 -4.01 -5.97
N GLN A 89 11.33 -5.28 -5.54
CA GLN A 89 10.39 -6.21 -6.16
C GLN A 89 8.95 -5.72 -6.01
N GLU A 90 8.07 -6.18 -6.89
CA GLU A 90 6.63 -5.92 -6.77
C GLU A 90 6.09 -6.43 -5.44
N ALA A 91 5.08 -5.75 -4.91
CA ALA A 91 4.37 -6.23 -3.75
C ALA A 91 3.66 -7.55 -4.09
N LYS A 92 3.52 -8.42 -3.09
CA LYS A 92 2.70 -9.62 -3.26
C LYS A 92 1.25 -9.21 -3.51
N GLU A 93 0.66 -9.71 -4.59
CA GLU A 93 -0.77 -9.52 -4.84
C GLU A 93 -1.60 -10.13 -3.69
N ASN A 94 -2.58 -9.37 -3.23
CA ASN A 94 -3.51 -9.83 -2.20
C ASN A 94 -4.70 -10.53 -2.86
N ILE A 95 -4.49 -11.75 -3.39
CA ILE A 95 -5.57 -12.53 -3.99
C ILE A 95 -6.57 -12.90 -2.88
N VAL A 96 -7.77 -12.32 -2.96
CA VAL A 96 -8.85 -12.57 -1.99
C VAL A 96 -9.48 -13.93 -2.28
N LYS A 97 -9.36 -14.84 -1.33
CA LYS A 97 -10.00 -16.17 -1.37
C LYS A 97 -11.44 -16.12 -0.90
N GLU A 98 -11.66 -15.46 0.23
CA GLU A 98 -12.95 -15.42 0.92
C GLU A 98 -13.20 -14.05 1.55
N VAL A 99 -14.46 -13.62 1.52
CA VAL A 99 -14.95 -12.42 2.20
C VAL A 99 -15.84 -12.85 3.35
N ARG A 100 -15.54 -12.39 4.57
CA ARG A 100 -16.36 -12.69 5.73
C ARG A 100 -17.69 -11.97 5.61
N LYS A 101 -18.79 -12.73 5.68
CA LYS A 101 -20.16 -12.18 5.73
C LYS A 101 -20.32 -11.26 6.94
N VAL A 102 -20.95 -10.12 6.72
CA VAL A 102 -21.36 -9.19 7.76
C VAL A 102 -22.75 -9.60 8.25
N VAL A 103 -22.96 -9.68 9.56
CA VAL A 103 -24.27 -9.97 10.14
C VAL A 103 -24.59 -8.87 11.15
N LEU A 104 -25.75 -8.22 10.97
CA LEU A 104 -26.19 -7.07 11.78
C LEU A 104 -27.63 -7.28 12.24
N ASN A 105 -27.99 -6.59 13.33
CA ASN A 105 -29.38 -6.42 13.74
C ASN A 105 -29.78 -4.95 13.56
N ALA A 106 -30.99 -4.70 13.08
CA ALA A 106 -31.56 -3.37 12.94
C ALA A 106 -33.01 -3.38 13.42
N LEU A 107 -33.52 -2.21 13.80
CA LEU A 107 -34.96 -2.04 14.09
C LEU A 107 -35.74 -1.95 12.78
N VAL A 108 -36.92 -2.50 12.79
CA VAL A 108 -37.87 -2.41 11.67
C VAL A 108 -38.08 -0.95 11.27
N GLY A 109 -37.89 -0.64 9.99
CA GLY A 109 -38.03 0.72 9.43
C GLY A 109 -36.81 1.62 9.59
N GLU A 110 -35.76 1.19 10.28
CA GLU A 110 -34.51 1.97 10.41
C GLU A 110 -33.42 1.46 9.48
N GLU A 111 -32.57 2.37 9.00
CA GLU A 111 -31.41 2.03 8.19
C GLU A 111 -30.32 1.40 9.06
N ALA A 112 -29.79 0.25 8.64
CA ALA A 112 -28.70 -0.40 9.35
C ALA A 112 -27.35 0.27 9.03
N HIS A 113 -26.53 0.48 10.03
CA HIS A 113 -25.17 1.01 9.86
C HIS A 113 -24.22 -0.08 9.33
N LEU A 114 -24.11 -0.18 8.01
CA LEU A 114 -23.17 -1.08 7.36
C LEU A 114 -21.71 -0.60 7.56
N PRO A 115 -20.77 -1.50 7.84
CA PRO A 115 -19.37 -1.12 8.04
C PRO A 115 -18.75 -0.63 6.71
N SER A 116 -17.84 0.32 6.78
CA SER A 116 -17.10 0.81 5.62
C SER A 116 -15.98 -0.12 5.14
N VAL A 117 -15.65 -1.16 5.94
CA VAL A 117 -14.63 -2.16 5.63
C VAL A 117 -15.15 -3.56 5.95
N VAL A 118 -14.68 -4.55 5.21
CA VAL A 118 -14.96 -5.97 5.45
C VAL A 118 -13.67 -6.76 5.71
N ILE A 119 -13.80 -7.87 6.44
CA ILE A 119 -12.71 -8.80 6.66
C ILE A 119 -12.63 -9.74 5.46
N VAL A 120 -11.42 -9.84 4.88
CA VAL A 120 -11.11 -10.77 3.81
C VAL A 120 -10.01 -11.73 4.24
N TYR A 121 -10.03 -12.93 3.67
CA TYR A 121 -8.96 -13.92 3.79
C TYR A 121 -8.32 -14.11 2.42
N THR A 122 -7.00 -14.03 2.37
CA THR A 122 -6.23 -14.20 1.15
C THR A 122 -5.88 -15.68 0.91
N GLU A 123 -5.50 -16.04 -0.31
CA GLU A 123 -5.11 -17.42 -0.63
C GLU A 123 -3.92 -17.91 0.18
N ASP A 124 -3.01 -17.02 0.56
CA ASP A 124 -1.87 -17.31 1.42
C ASP A 124 -2.21 -17.36 2.92
N GLY A 125 -3.50 -17.32 3.28
CA GLY A 125 -4.01 -17.48 4.64
C GLY A 125 -3.95 -16.22 5.52
N ARG A 126 -3.58 -15.06 4.99
CA ARG A 126 -3.60 -13.81 5.76
C ARG A 126 -5.03 -13.30 5.92
N ARG A 127 -5.28 -12.66 7.06
CA ARG A 127 -6.51 -11.94 7.36
C ARG A 127 -6.23 -10.44 7.26
N MET A 128 -7.05 -9.73 6.48
CA MET A 128 -6.94 -8.27 6.35
C MET A 128 -8.31 -7.62 6.23
N THR A 129 -8.37 -6.30 6.26
CA THR A 129 -9.58 -5.52 6.02
C THR A 129 -9.46 -4.80 4.69
N MET A 130 -10.55 -4.74 3.93
CA MET A 130 -10.64 -4.00 2.67
C MET A 130 -11.84 -3.08 2.68
N PRO A 131 -11.74 -1.88 2.07
CA PRO A 131 -12.87 -0.99 1.89
C PRO A 131 -13.98 -1.65 1.07
N VAL A 132 -15.23 -1.39 1.44
CA VAL A 132 -16.40 -1.91 0.73
C VAL A 132 -17.37 -0.77 0.45
N LYS A 133 -17.93 -0.80 -0.75
CA LYS A 133 -19.03 0.07 -1.17
C LYS A 133 -20.30 -0.78 -1.28
N TRP A 134 -21.21 -0.59 -0.32
CA TRP A 134 -22.48 -1.31 -0.30
C TRP A 134 -23.46 -0.77 -1.35
N ASN A 135 -24.23 -1.66 -1.93
CA ASN A 135 -25.35 -1.28 -2.78
C ASN A 135 -26.45 -0.63 -1.94
N THR A 136 -27.22 0.25 -2.56
CA THR A 136 -28.41 0.83 -1.93
C THR A 136 -29.45 -0.24 -1.66
N TYR A 137 -30.14 -0.14 -0.53
CA TYR A 137 -31.22 -1.04 -0.13
C TYR A 137 -32.31 -0.24 0.60
N GLU A 138 -33.48 -0.82 0.73
CA GLU A 138 -34.57 -0.23 1.52
C GLU A 138 -34.70 -0.96 2.87
N PRO A 139 -34.82 -0.25 4.00
CA PRO A 139 -35.11 -0.85 5.30
C PRO A 139 -36.40 -1.66 5.31
N ALA A 140 -36.38 -2.83 5.94
CA ALA A 140 -37.56 -3.67 6.01
C ALA A 140 -38.63 -3.07 6.93
N LYS A 141 -39.91 -3.17 6.54
CA LYS A 141 -41.07 -2.69 7.28
C LYS A 141 -41.65 -3.73 8.25
N GLU A 142 -41.10 -4.94 8.24
CA GLU A 142 -41.49 -6.04 9.13
C GLU A 142 -40.27 -6.88 9.51
N GLU A 143 -40.42 -7.76 10.47
CA GLU A 143 -39.34 -8.65 10.91
C GLU A 143 -38.96 -9.61 9.80
N THR A 144 -37.77 -9.45 9.27
CA THR A 144 -37.22 -10.26 8.17
C THR A 144 -35.70 -10.14 8.13
N VAL A 145 -35.08 -10.87 7.23
CA VAL A 145 -33.65 -10.76 6.91
C VAL A 145 -33.47 -10.17 5.52
N VAL A 146 -32.75 -9.06 5.43
CA VAL A 146 -32.41 -8.41 4.17
C VAL A 146 -30.92 -8.68 3.88
N THR A 147 -30.62 -9.13 2.67
CA THR A 147 -29.23 -9.31 2.22
C THR A 147 -28.85 -8.15 1.32
N VAL A 148 -27.71 -7.51 1.65
CA VAL A 148 -27.14 -6.40 0.87
C VAL A 148 -25.78 -6.85 0.32
N ALA A 149 -25.60 -6.69 -0.99
CA ALA A 149 -24.32 -6.93 -1.65
C ALA A 149 -23.46 -5.65 -1.64
N GLY A 150 -22.16 -5.83 -1.68
CA GLY A 150 -21.19 -4.73 -1.74
C GLY A 150 -20.00 -5.06 -2.62
N VAL A 151 -19.44 -4.04 -3.25
CA VAL A 151 -18.26 -4.14 -4.11
C VAL A 151 -17.00 -3.81 -3.29
N ILE A 152 -15.97 -4.62 -3.44
CA ILE A 152 -14.66 -4.43 -2.81
C ILE A 152 -13.67 -4.06 -3.92
N ASP A 153 -13.08 -2.86 -3.83
CA ASP A 153 -12.11 -2.40 -4.82
C ASP A 153 -10.88 -3.31 -4.89
N GLY A 154 -10.42 -3.59 -6.11
CA GLY A 154 -9.22 -4.41 -6.35
C GLY A 154 -9.45 -5.92 -6.25
N THR A 155 -10.70 -6.39 -6.25
CA THR A 155 -11.03 -7.82 -6.29
C THR A 155 -12.34 -8.07 -7.03
N GLU A 156 -12.47 -9.28 -7.62
CA GLU A 156 -13.72 -9.75 -8.23
C GLU A 156 -14.72 -10.32 -7.19
N LYS A 157 -14.32 -10.38 -5.90
CA LYS A 157 -15.17 -10.90 -4.84
C LYS A 157 -16.14 -9.84 -4.35
N GLU A 158 -17.38 -10.27 -4.13
CA GLU A 158 -18.42 -9.42 -3.55
C GLU A 158 -18.50 -9.61 -2.03
N ALA A 159 -18.82 -8.52 -1.33
CA ALA A 159 -19.20 -8.56 0.07
C ALA A 159 -20.70 -8.82 0.20
N SER A 160 -21.09 -9.48 1.30
CA SER A 160 -22.48 -9.72 1.65
C SER A 160 -22.74 -9.35 3.10
N ALA A 161 -23.82 -8.60 3.32
CA ALA A 161 -24.33 -8.29 4.66
C ALA A 161 -25.72 -8.85 4.84
N GLU A 162 -25.96 -9.56 5.92
CA GLU A 162 -27.30 -9.99 6.39
C GLU A 162 -27.77 -9.05 7.51
N ILE A 163 -28.87 -8.36 7.29
CA ILE A 163 -29.49 -7.46 8.25
C ILE A 163 -30.73 -8.13 8.81
N HIS A 164 -30.72 -8.49 10.08
CA HIS A 164 -31.85 -9.07 10.78
C HIS A 164 -32.70 -7.96 11.39
N TYR A 165 -33.82 -7.65 10.75
CA TYR A 165 -34.77 -6.67 11.23
C TYR A 165 -35.64 -7.25 12.34
N LYS A 166 -35.69 -6.55 13.49
CA LYS A 166 -36.47 -6.93 14.68
C LYS A 166 -37.25 -5.74 15.21
N LYS A 167 -38.41 -5.99 15.81
CA LYS A 167 -39.20 -4.96 16.50
C LYS A 167 -38.51 -4.42 17.74
N GLU A 168 -37.74 -5.27 18.42
CA GLU A 168 -36.93 -4.89 19.57
C GLU A 168 -35.54 -5.53 19.48
N ILE A 169 -34.50 -4.77 19.79
CA ILE A 169 -33.16 -5.29 19.95
C ILE A 169 -32.90 -5.47 21.45
N VAL A 170 -32.99 -6.71 21.94
CA VAL A 170 -32.62 -7.04 23.30
C VAL A 170 -31.09 -7.01 23.43
N PRO A 171 -30.51 -6.14 24.29
CA PRO A 171 -29.09 -6.15 24.54
C PRO A 171 -28.65 -7.51 25.06
N VAL A 172 -27.65 -8.14 24.48
CA VAL A 172 -27.05 -9.33 25.05
C VAL A 172 -26.37 -8.90 26.35
N LYS A 173 -26.95 -9.27 27.53
CA LYS A 173 -26.25 -9.12 28.80
C LYS A 173 -24.95 -9.90 28.71
N GLY A 174 -23.85 -9.18 28.68
CA GLY A 174 -22.53 -9.81 28.83
C GLY A 174 -22.47 -10.55 30.18
N PRO A 175 -21.60 -11.56 30.33
CA PRO A 175 -21.43 -12.25 31.59
C PRO A 175 -21.10 -11.21 32.67
N GLU A 176 -21.88 -11.20 33.76
CA GLU A 176 -21.62 -10.32 34.91
C GLU A 176 -20.20 -10.61 35.40
N LYS A 177 -19.30 -9.63 35.19
CA LYS A 177 -17.99 -9.68 35.84
C LYS A 177 -18.23 -9.61 37.35
N LYS A 178 -18.19 -10.73 38.02
CA LYS A 178 -18.06 -10.74 39.48
C LYS A 178 -16.72 -10.10 39.79
N VAL A 179 -16.76 -8.84 40.23
CA VAL A 179 -15.60 -8.18 40.80
C VAL A 179 -15.30 -8.92 42.11
N GLY A 180 -14.30 -9.81 42.06
CA GLY A 180 -13.82 -10.45 43.27
C GLY A 180 -13.22 -9.40 44.19
N TYR A 181 -13.83 -9.17 45.33
CA TYR A 181 -13.24 -8.40 46.42
C TYR A 181 -12.06 -9.23 46.93
N PHE A 182 -10.82 -8.81 46.67
CA PHE A 182 -9.66 -9.32 47.40
C PHE A 182 -9.58 -8.56 48.72
N PRO A 183 -9.77 -9.20 49.87
CA PRO A 183 -9.52 -8.53 51.13
C PRO A 183 -8.01 -8.23 51.21
N LEU A 184 -7.68 -6.96 51.35
CA LEU A 184 -6.33 -6.51 51.67
C LEU A 184 -5.88 -7.19 52.97
N GLY A 185 -4.90 -8.09 52.86
CA GLY A 185 -4.30 -8.74 54.00
C GLY A 185 -3.75 -7.72 54.99
N GLN A 186 -4.15 -7.85 56.26
CA GLN A 186 -3.62 -7.08 57.36
C GLN A 186 -2.11 -7.31 57.47
N VAL A 187 -1.33 -6.23 57.29
CA VAL A 187 0.08 -6.20 57.67
C VAL A 187 0.10 -6.17 59.20
N ARG A 188 0.54 -7.25 59.85
CA ARG A 188 0.94 -7.23 61.28
C ARG A 188 2.32 -6.61 61.40
N LEU A 189 2.38 -5.59 62.25
CA LEU A 189 3.62 -5.01 62.75
C LEU A 189 4.38 -6.03 63.58
#